data_53194326a34a6590992b02130c9b5443
#
_entry.id   53194326a34a6590992b02130c9b5443
#
_cell.length_a   1.000
_cell.length_b   1.000
_cell.length_c   1.000
_cell.angle_alpha   90.00
_cell.angle_beta   90.00
_cell.angle_gamma   90.00
#
_symmetry.space_group_name_H-M   'P 1'
#
loop_
_entity.id
_entity.type
_entity.pdbx_description
1 polymer ?
#
loop_
_entity_poly.entity_id
_entity_poly.type
_entity_poly.pdbx_seq_one_letter_code
_entity_poly.pdbx_strand_id
1 'polypeptide(L)'
;RLAKVDKPFIRRWIFAIAILFTTSASYSQLPEAQQIASKMNVGWNLGNTLEAICGENAWGNPNTTQRFIDSVKAAGFNTIRIPVAWFCHSDTSESVIDEDWLERVKEVVDYCINDSMYVVMNAHWDKGWLENRVNLDNQDQVNERQFAYWTQIATFFKDYDEHLLFAGANEPNVENATGMQVLQTYHQTFIDAVRQTGGNNASRTLIIQGPSTDIEKTNKLMTSLPTDIIENRLMLEVHYYTPYQFCLMEKDADWGKVFYYWGKDYHSKTDVAHNATWGEERDVEKLFAMMKTQFVDKGIPVILGEFLAIKRSNLSGDNMALHVASRQYFHQYVVGSAIKHGIIPYYWDTGDYGSGLFNRHNGSKIDKDNLDAIMQGAKNQVSTVIHYKNIEASYFPNPFTSTVTLNIDTPEKIDSIVISDSSGKLTEKIIGNQIKKSIIFGGSFTPGIYLVQIFAENTEK
;
A
#
# COMPACT_ATOMS: atom_id res chain seq x y z
N ARG A 1 -98.57 23.86 -8.62
CA ARG A 1 -97.24 24.35 -9.05
C ARG A 1 -96.24 23.72 -8.10
N LEU A 2 -95.56 22.71 -8.62
CA LEU A 2 -94.49 21.98 -7.90
C LEU A 2 -93.17 22.67 -8.15
N ALA A 3 -92.41 23.01 -7.08
CA ALA A 3 -91.07 23.57 -7.13
C ALA A 3 -90.04 22.43 -7.36
N LYS A 4 -89.21 22.62 -8.35
CA LYS A 4 -88.04 21.77 -8.60
C LYS A 4 -86.94 22.07 -7.57
N VAL A 5 -86.46 21.08 -6.86
CA VAL A 5 -85.34 21.15 -5.98
C VAL A 5 -84.09 20.72 -6.82
N ASP A 6 -83.12 21.67 -6.97
CA ASP A 6 -81.84 21.43 -7.62
C ASP A 6 -80.94 20.67 -6.68
N LYS A 7 -80.39 19.55 -7.17
CA LYS A 7 -79.29 18.77 -6.45
C LYS A 7 -77.97 19.37 -6.69
N PRO A 8 -77.10 19.54 -5.66
CA PRO A 8 -75.76 20.05 -5.86
C PRO A 8 -74.84 18.99 -6.48
N PHE A 9 -74.12 19.41 -7.50
CA PHE A 9 -73.05 18.63 -8.18
C PHE A 9 -71.82 18.54 -7.28
N ILE A 10 -71.54 17.36 -6.70
CA ILE A 10 -70.30 17.09 -5.96
C ILE A 10 -69.17 16.79 -6.97
N ARG A 11 -68.25 17.76 -7.19
CA ARG A 11 -67.01 17.56 -7.93
C ARG A 11 -66.06 16.71 -7.05
N ARG A 12 -65.89 15.43 -7.43
CA ARG A 12 -64.84 14.57 -6.88
C ARG A 12 -63.51 14.99 -7.51
N TRP A 13 -62.62 15.54 -6.70
CA TRP A 13 -61.20 15.72 -7.05
C TRP A 13 -60.49 14.38 -6.82
N ILE A 14 -60.00 13.75 -7.91
CA ILE A 14 -59.12 12.58 -7.83
C ILE A 14 -57.71 13.15 -7.73
N PHE A 15 -57.11 13.11 -6.55
CA PHE A 15 -55.68 13.35 -6.38
C PHE A 15 -54.94 12.08 -6.83
N ALA A 16 -54.29 12.12 -7.99
CA ALA A 16 -53.32 11.10 -8.38
C ALA A 16 -52.02 11.37 -7.64
N ILE A 17 -51.71 10.58 -6.59
CA ILE A 17 -50.40 10.56 -5.96
C ILE A 17 -49.49 9.77 -6.89
N ALA A 18 -48.63 10.45 -7.64
CA ALA A 18 -47.52 9.82 -8.34
C ALA A 18 -46.43 9.44 -7.30
N ILE A 19 -46.36 8.16 -6.95
CA ILE A 19 -45.28 7.60 -6.14
C ILE A 19 -44.10 7.44 -7.11
N LEU A 20 -43.14 8.37 -7.06
CA LEU A 20 -41.84 8.20 -7.70
C LEU A 20 -41.05 7.14 -6.91
N PHE A 21 -40.98 5.93 -7.46
CA PHE A 21 -40.01 4.95 -7.02
C PHE A 21 -38.62 5.41 -7.51
N THR A 22 -37.86 6.10 -6.67
CA THR A 22 -36.44 6.23 -6.87
C THR A 22 -35.81 4.87 -6.53
N THR A 23 -35.43 4.11 -7.54
CA THR A 23 -34.55 2.96 -7.35
C THR A 23 -33.19 3.51 -6.94
N SER A 24 -32.92 3.62 -5.65
CA SER A 24 -31.58 3.79 -5.13
C SER A 24 -30.83 2.52 -5.50
N ALA A 25 -29.91 2.58 -6.44
CA ALA A 25 -28.93 1.52 -6.62
C ALA A 25 -28.18 1.37 -5.29
N SER A 26 -28.44 0.31 -4.55
CA SER A 26 -27.63 -0.04 -3.37
C SER A 26 -26.28 -0.50 -3.88
N TYR A 27 -25.30 0.38 -3.93
CA TYR A 27 -23.91 -0.05 -4.05
C TYR A 27 -23.54 -0.78 -2.75
N SER A 28 -23.08 -2.03 -2.88
CA SER A 28 -22.45 -2.72 -1.76
C SER A 28 -21.20 -1.94 -1.37
N GLN A 29 -21.01 -1.69 -0.08
CA GLN A 29 -19.78 -1.06 0.37
C GLN A 29 -18.57 -1.92 0.02
N LEU A 30 -17.50 -1.30 -0.48
CA LEU A 30 -16.22 -1.97 -0.67
C LEU A 30 -15.66 -2.44 0.67
N PRO A 31 -14.74 -3.43 0.69
CA PRO A 31 -14.10 -3.92 1.92
C PRO A 31 -13.34 -2.80 2.66
N GLU A 32 -13.21 -2.92 3.97
CA GLU A 32 -12.42 -2.00 4.79
C GLU A 32 -10.92 -2.05 4.43
N ALA A 33 -10.22 -0.95 4.70
CA ALA A 33 -8.79 -0.80 4.40
C ALA A 33 -7.96 -1.97 4.97
N GLN A 34 -8.26 -2.43 6.18
CA GLN A 34 -7.55 -3.54 6.82
C GLN A 34 -7.82 -4.89 6.12
N GLN A 35 -9.04 -5.09 5.61
CA GLN A 35 -9.39 -6.29 4.84
C GLN A 35 -8.67 -6.32 3.49
N ILE A 36 -8.53 -5.15 2.83
CA ILE A 36 -7.76 -5.01 1.60
C ILE A 36 -6.27 -5.22 1.88
N ALA A 37 -5.72 -4.55 2.89
CA ALA A 37 -4.32 -4.67 3.29
C ALA A 37 -3.93 -6.12 3.59
N SER A 38 -4.81 -6.91 4.23
CA SER A 38 -4.55 -8.33 4.54
C SER A 38 -4.41 -9.23 3.31
N LYS A 39 -4.88 -8.78 2.14
CA LYS A 39 -4.76 -9.49 0.86
C LYS A 39 -3.57 -9.01 0.02
N MET A 40 -3.03 -7.83 0.35
CA MET A 40 -1.83 -7.29 -0.30
C MET A 40 -0.58 -7.90 0.33
N ASN A 41 0.44 -8.19 -0.49
CA ASN A 41 1.70 -8.75 -0.03
C ASN A 41 2.85 -7.77 -0.38
N VAL A 42 3.84 -8.22 -1.13
CA VAL A 42 4.90 -7.36 -1.65
C VAL A 42 4.44 -6.69 -2.93
N GLY A 43 4.68 -5.39 -3.02
CA GLY A 43 4.32 -4.53 -4.14
C GLY A 43 5.52 -4.10 -4.98
N TRP A 44 5.20 -3.55 -6.14
CA TRP A 44 6.15 -3.07 -7.12
C TRP A 44 5.67 -1.73 -7.68
N ASN A 45 6.60 -0.78 -7.90
CA ASN A 45 6.29 0.50 -8.54
C ASN A 45 6.57 0.46 -10.03
N LEU A 46 5.62 0.94 -10.84
CA LEU A 46 5.82 1.24 -12.25
C LEU A 46 6.54 2.60 -12.37
N GLY A 47 7.79 2.67 -11.87
CA GLY A 47 8.54 3.91 -11.81
C GLY A 47 9.13 4.35 -13.16
N ASN A 48 9.41 5.65 -13.29
CA ASN A 48 9.91 6.32 -14.49
C ASN A 48 9.02 6.08 -15.73
N THR A 49 7.70 6.08 -15.55
CA THR A 49 6.75 5.76 -16.62
C THR A 49 5.65 6.83 -16.69
N LEU A 50 4.49 6.64 -16.06
CA LEU A 50 3.38 7.60 -16.16
C LEU A 50 3.61 8.88 -15.32
N GLU A 51 4.56 8.90 -14.41
CA GLU A 51 5.01 10.10 -13.70
C GLU A 51 6.14 10.85 -14.43
N ALA A 52 6.69 10.29 -15.50
CA ALA A 52 7.72 10.96 -16.29
C ALA A 52 7.19 12.26 -16.89
N ILE A 53 7.95 13.35 -16.73
CA ILE A 53 7.54 14.72 -17.10
C ILE A 53 7.64 14.90 -18.61
N CYS A 54 6.71 15.19 -19.16
CA CYS A 54 5.37 15.23 -19.64
C CYS A 54 5.23 14.17 -20.73
N GLY A 55 5.17 12.94 -20.37
CA GLY A 55 4.94 11.81 -21.30
C GLY A 55 5.52 10.50 -20.79
N GLU A 56 4.78 9.44 -20.98
CA GLU A 56 5.11 8.08 -20.49
C GLU A 56 6.54 7.63 -20.86
N ASN A 57 7.06 8.09 -22.00
CA ASN A 57 8.39 7.69 -22.49
C ASN A 57 9.48 8.75 -22.22
N ALA A 58 9.17 9.84 -21.54
CA ALA A 58 10.07 11.00 -21.45
C ALA A 58 11.38 10.68 -20.73
N TRP A 59 11.40 9.65 -19.87
CA TRP A 59 12.60 9.19 -19.16
C TRP A 59 13.17 7.88 -19.70
N GLY A 60 12.77 7.50 -20.92
CA GLY A 60 13.40 6.43 -21.69
C GLY A 60 12.75 5.04 -21.62
N ASN A 61 11.76 4.84 -20.75
CA ASN A 61 10.99 3.60 -20.76
C ASN A 61 10.03 3.55 -21.95
N PRO A 62 9.74 2.37 -22.51
CA PRO A 62 8.70 2.19 -23.52
C PRO A 62 7.31 2.31 -22.89
N ASN A 63 6.28 2.42 -23.74
CA ASN A 63 4.90 2.31 -23.29
C ASN A 63 4.67 0.98 -22.57
N THR A 64 3.99 1.05 -21.44
CA THR A 64 3.58 -0.13 -20.67
C THR A 64 2.59 -0.97 -21.45
N THR A 65 2.73 -2.29 -21.39
CA THR A 65 1.88 -3.26 -22.09
C THR A 65 1.33 -4.30 -21.13
N GLN A 66 0.20 -4.94 -21.46
CA GLN A 66 -0.34 -6.06 -20.68
C GLN A 66 0.72 -7.13 -20.45
N ARG A 67 1.42 -7.57 -21.51
CA ARG A 67 2.48 -8.59 -21.42
C ARG A 67 3.57 -8.25 -20.42
N PHE A 68 3.90 -6.96 -20.27
CA PHE A 68 4.89 -6.53 -19.29
C PHE A 68 4.32 -6.69 -17.86
N ILE A 69 3.08 -6.28 -17.62
CA ILE A 69 2.40 -6.43 -16.32
C ILE A 69 2.24 -7.92 -15.97
N ASP A 70 1.85 -8.77 -16.94
CA ASP A 70 1.81 -10.25 -16.75
C ASP A 70 3.15 -10.78 -16.22
N SER A 71 4.28 -10.23 -16.70
CA SER A 71 5.61 -10.64 -16.23
C SER A 71 5.88 -10.23 -14.77
N VAL A 72 5.41 -9.05 -14.36
CA VAL A 72 5.50 -8.56 -12.97
C VAL A 72 4.64 -9.45 -12.06
N LYS A 73 3.40 -9.74 -12.47
CA LYS A 73 2.51 -10.66 -11.75
C LYS A 73 3.12 -12.05 -11.62
N ALA A 74 3.64 -12.60 -12.69
CA ALA A 74 4.27 -13.93 -12.71
C ALA A 74 5.55 -14.01 -11.86
N ALA A 75 6.15 -12.88 -11.51
CA ALA A 75 7.28 -12.81 -10.58
C ALA A 75 6.87 -12.93 -9.10
N GLY A 76 5.56 -12.78 -8.79
CA GLY A 76 5.01 -12.94 -7.44
C GLY A 76 4.46 -11.67 -6.81
N PHE A 77 4.52 -10.52 -7.47
CA PHE A 77 3.87 -9.29 -7.00
C PHE A 77 2.35 -9.39 -7.16
N ASN A 78 1.61 -9.01 -6.15
CA ASN A 78 0.13 -8.99 -6.19
C ASN A 78 -0.46 -7.60 -6.01
N THR A 79 0.39 -6.62 -5.82
CA THR A 79 0.00 -5.22 -5.75
C THR A 79 1.01 -4.35 -6.51
N ILE A 80 0.53 -3.28 -7.12
CA ILE A 80 1.34 -2.37 -7.94
C ILE A 80 1.01 -0.93 -7.57
N ARG A 81 2.05 -0.10 -7.41
CA ARG A 81 1.87 1.34 -7.31
C ARG A 81 2.17 1.95 -8.68
N ILE A 82 1.24 2.74 -9.17
CA ILE A 82 1.30 3.46 -10.44
C ILE A 82 1.44 4.95 -10.14
N PRO A 83 2.68 5.48 -10.13
CA PRO A 83 2.91 6.92 -10.07
C PRO A 83 2.39 7.61 -11.33
N VAL A 84 1.66 8.74 -11.18
CA VAL A 84 1.06 9.45 -12.31
C VAL A 84 1.29 10.96 -12.22
N ALA A 85 1.72 11.56 -13.32
CA ALA A 85 1.76 13.00 -13.50
C ALA A 85 0.43 13.49 -14.10
N TRP A 86 -0.28 14.36 -13.39
CA TRP A 86 -1.56 14.92 -13.81
C TRP A 86 -1.43 16.38 -14.26
N PHE A 87 -0.62 17.17 -13.53
CA PHE A 87 -0.42 18.59 -13.83
C PHE A 87 0.21 18.82 -15.21
N CYS A 88 1.11 17.93 -15.59
CA CYS A 88 1.78 17.98 -16.89
C CYS A 88 0.85 17.65 -18.07
N HIS A 89 -0.23 16.95 -17.78
CA HIS A 89 -1.24 16.49 -18.73
C HIS A 89 -2.60 17.14 -18.43
N SER A 90 -2.58 18.46 -18.21
CA SER A 90 -3.80 19.23 -17.94
C SER A 90 -3.68 20.66 -18.46
N ASP A 91 -4.82 21.29 -18.73
CA ASP A 91 -4.88 22.74 -18.75
C ASP A 91 -4.68 23.24 -17.31
N THR A 92 -3.50 23.79 -17.04
CA THR A 92 -3.12 24.20 -15.68
C THR A 92 -3.81 25.48 -15.20
N SER A 93 -4.44 26.25 -16.12
CA SER A 93 -5.23 27.44 -15.78
C SER A 93 -6.61 27.10 -15.27
N GLU A 94 -7.23 26.06 -15.85
CA GLU A 94 -8.57 25.59 -15.52
C GLU A 94 -8.53 24.32 -14.63
N SER A 95 -7.34 23.72 -14.43
CA SER A 95 -7.14 22.43 -13.76
C SER A 95 -7.97 21.29 -14.38
N VAL A 96 -8.04 21.25 -15.72
CA VAL A 96 -8.75 20.24 -16.49
C VAL A 96 -7.76 19.24 -17.06
N ILE A 97 -7.90 17.96 -16.69
CA ILE A 97 -7.02 16.88 -17.14
C ILE A 97 -7.38 16.47 -18.57
N ASP A 98 -6.36 16.23 -19.40
CA ASP A 98 -6.53 15.75 -20.78
C ASP A 98 -7.23 14.38 -20.80
N GLU A 99 -8.30 14.23 -21.56
CA GLU A 99 -9.08 13.00 -21.65
C GLU A 99 -8.23 11.83 -22.18
N ASP A 100 -7.41 12.06 -23.19
CA ASP A 100 -6.49 11.04 -23.74
C ASP A 100 -5.51 10.52 -22.67
N TRP A 101 -5.12 11.36 -21.70
CA TRP A 101 -4.27 10.94 -20.59
C TRP A 101 -5.03 10.09 -19.57
N LEU A 102 -6.24 10.47 -19.23
CA LEU A 102 -7.12 9.66 -18.38
C LEU A 102 -7.34 8.26 -18.98
N GLU A 103 -7.62 8.18 -20.28
CA GLU A 103 -7.79 6.90 -20.99
C GLU A 103 -6.48 6.08 -21.02
N ARG A 104 -5.31 6.74 -21.19
CA ARG A 104 -4.03 6.04 -21.15
C ARG A 104 -3.72 5.47 -19.76
N VAL A 105 -3.93 6.25 -18.71
CA VAL A 105 -3.78 5.79 -17.33
C VAL A 105 -4.74 4.64 -17.04
N LYS A 106 -6.00 4.74 -17.51
CA LYS A 106 -6.99 3.68 -17.39
C LYS A 106 -6.53 2.38 -18.05
N GLU A 107 -6.00 2.46 -19.26
CA GLU A 107 -5.49 1.29 -19.98
C GLU A 107 -4.41 0.55 -19.16
N VAL A 108 -3.49 1.27 -18.52
CA VAL A 108 -2.44 0.66 -17.67
C VAL A 108 -3.02 0.10 -16.36
N VAL A 109 -3.99 0.78 -15.76
CA VAL A 109 -4.74 0.27 -14.60
C VAL A 109 -5.47 -1.03 -14.98
N ASP A 110 -6.13 -1.06 -16.13
CA ASP A 110 -6.84 -2.26 -16.63
C ASP A 110 -5.91 -3.45 -16.81
N TYR A 111 -4.66 -3.25 -17.27
CA TYR A 111 -3.66 -4.32 -17.34
C TYR A 111 -3.43 -4.99 -15.98
N CYS A 112 -3.36 -4.19 -14.92
CA CYS A 112 -3.14 -4.69 -13.57
C CYS A 112 -4.40 -5.38 -12.99
N ILE A 113 -5.58 -4.79 -13.22
CA ILE A 113 -6.86 -5.34 -12.77
C ILE A 113 -7.17 -6.68 -13.47
N ASN A 114 -6.87 -6.81 -14.77
CA ASN A 114 -7.00 -8.07 -15.53
C ASN A 114 -6.18 -9.20 -14.90
N ASP A 115 -5.04 -8.87 -14.29
CA ASP A 115 -4.18 -9.81 -13.55
C ASP A 115 -4.61 -9.97 -12.07
N SER A 116 -5.75 -9.43 -11.67
CA SER A 116 -6.24 -9.46 -10.29
C SER A 116 -5.20 -8.90 -9.28
N MET A 117 -4.53 -7.80 -9.65
CA MET A 117 -3.60 -7.09 -8.78
C MET A 117 -4.32 -5.91 -8.09
N TYR A 118 -3.92 -5.63 -6.86
CA TYR A 118 -4.27 -4.36 -6.23
C TYR A 118 -3.44 -3.23 -6.84
N VAL A 119 -4.08 -2.11 -7.12
CA VAL A 119 -3.46 -0.94 -7.75
C VAL A 119 -3.54 0.26 -6.80
N VAL A 120 -2.40 0.86 -6.50
CA VAL A 120 -2.31 2.15 -5.81
C VAL A 120 -1.94 3.21 -6.86
N MET A 121 -2.87 4.08 -7.19
CA MET A 121 -2.67 5.18 -8.14
C MET A 121 -2.59 6.49 -7.39
N ASN A 122 -1.56 7.31 -7.67
CA ASN A 122 -1.31 8.56 -6.95
C ASN A 122 -1.31 9.80 -7.85
N ALA A 123 -1.19 10.97 -7.22
CA ALA A 123 -0.66 12.18 -7.82
C ALA A 123 0.81 12.29 -7.42
N HIS A 124 1.73 12.04 -8.38
CA HIS A 124 3.16 12.01 -8.10
C HIS A 124 3.77 13.41 -8.04
N TRP A 125 5.10 13.54 -7.96
CA TRP A 125 5.81 14.81 -7.84
C TRP A 125 5.38 15.87 -8.87
N ASP A 126 5.32 15.51 -10.16
CA ASP A 126 4.67 16.25 -11.24
C ASP A 126 4.96 17.76 -11.22
N LYS A 127 6.23 18.13 -11.37
CA LYS A 127 6.79 19.49 -11.24
C LYS A 127 6.62 20.13 -9.85
N GLY A 128 6.27 19.35 -8.83
CA GLY A 128 6.15 19.82 -7.45
C GLY A 128 4.98 20.76 -7.20
N TRP A 129 3.92 20.68 -8.00
CA TRP A 129 2.76 21.58 -7.88
C TRP A 129 2.08 21.49 -6.49
N LEU A 130 2.17 20.34 -5.83
CA LEU A 130 1.72 20.11 -4.48
C LEU A 130 2.92 20.00 -3.52
N GLU A 131 3.86 19.08 -3.80
CA GLU A 131 4.93 18.71 -2.88
C GLU A 131 5.79 19.89 -2.44
N ASN A 132 6.17 20.76 -3.39
CA ASN A 132 7.02 21.91 -3.11
C ASN A 132 6.24 23.13 -2.59
N ARG A 133 4.93 22.99 -2.32
CA ARG A 133 4.04 24.09 -1.96
C ARG A 133 3.25 23.84 -0.68
N VAL A 134 3.77 23.03 0.23
CA VAL A 134 3.12 22.77 1.52
C VAL A 134 3.42 23.90 2.50
N ASN A 135 2.78 25.04 2.29
CA ASN A 135 2.89 26.24 3.11
C ASN A 135 1.62 27.10 3.00
N LEU A 136 1.44 28.05 3.94
CA LEU A 136 0.25 28.89 4.03
C LEU A 136 0.02 29.75 2.77
N ASP A 137 1.08 30.24 2.13
CA ASP A 137 0.96 31.12 0.95
C ASP A 137 0.38 30.41 -0.27
N ASN A 138 0.54 29.11 -0.36
CA ASN A 138 0.07 28.28 -1.48
C ASN A 138 -1.15 27.43 -1.14
N GLN A 139 -1.58 27.41 0.12
CA GLN A 139 -2.58 26.46 0.64
C GLN A 139 -3.87 26.47 -0.17
N ASP A 140 -4.44 27.64 -0.43
CA ASP A 140 -5.73 27.75 -1.13
C ASP A 140 -5.61 27.27 -2.58
N GLN A 141 -4.58 27.73 -3.30
CA GLN A 141 -4.36 27.35 -4.70
C GLN A 141 -4.14 25.85 -4.87
N VAL A 142 -3.38 25.22 -3.94
CA VAL A 142 -3.12 23.79 -4.00
C VAL A 142 -4.39 23.01 -3.67
N ASN A 143 -5.18 23.44 -2.67
CA ASN A 143 -6.45 22.82 -2.35
C ASN A 143 -7.46 22.90 -3.51
N GLU A 144 -7.58 24.04 -4.18
CA GLU A 144 -8.45 24.17 -5.36
C GLU A 144 -8.05 23.18 -6.46
N ARG A 145 -6.76 23.07 -6.77
CA ARG A 145 -6.26 22.13 -7.78
C ARG A 145 -6.40 20.67 -7.34
N GLN A 146 -6.08 20.37 -6.11
CA GLN A 146 -6.25 19.03 -5.51
C GLN A 146 -7.71 18.56 -5.64
N PHE A 147 -8.65 19.45 -5.30
CA PHE A 147 -10.07 19.19 -5.44
C PHE A 147 -10.49 18.95 -6.89
N ALA A 148 -10.04 19.83 -7.80
CA ALA A 148 -10.38 19.72 -9.22
C ALA A 148 -9.84 18.43 -9.85
N TYR A 149 -8.57 18.08 -9.62
CA TYR A 149 -7.98 16.86 -10.16
C TYR A 149 -8.64 15.60 -9.58
N TRP A 150 -8.74 15.49 -8.26
CA TRP A 150 -9.31 14.29 -7.67
C TRP A 150 -10.81 14.12 -7.93
N THR A 151 -11.55 15.18 -8.14
CA THR A 151 -12.93 15.08 -8.61
C THR A 151 -13.01 14.46 -10.02
N GLN A 152 -12.14 14.86 -10.94
CA GLN A 152 -12.09 14.31 -12.31
C GLN A 152 -11.60 12.85 -12.29
N ILE A 153 -10.47 12.59 -11.66
CA ILE A 153 -9.90 11.24 -11.53
C ILE A 153 -10.92 10.28 -10.89
N ALA A 154 -11.47 10.66 -9.73
CA ALA A 154 -12.40 9.81 -9.01
C ALA A 154 -13.70 9.58 -9.80
N THR A 155 -14.21 10.57 -10.53
CA THR A 155 -15.37 10.41 -11.40
C THR A 155 -15.10 9.44 -12.54
N PHE A 156 -13.92 9.54 -13.16
CA PHE A 156 -13.53 8.68 -14.28
C PHE A 156 -13.36 7.21 -13.86
N PHE A 157 -12.79 6.97 -12.68
CA PHE A 157 -12.51 5.64 -12.14
C PHE A 157 -13.57 5.13 -11.12
N LYS A 158 -14.74 5.75 -11.02
CA LYS A 158 -15.73 5.47 -9.96
C LYS A 158 -16.25 4.04 -9.90
N ASP A 159 -16.29 3.35 -11.05
CA ASP A 159 -16.90 2.03 -11.19
C ASP A 159 -15.92 0.87 -10.90
N TYR A 160 -14.62 1.16 -10.70
CA TYR A 160 -13.65 0.15 -10.26
C TYR A 160 -13.96 -0.33 -8.86
N ASP A 161 -13.73 -1.62 -8.62
CA ASP A 161 -13.92 -2.27 -7.33
C ASP A 161 -12.79 -1.95 -6.32
N GLU A 162 -12.67 -2.75 -5.28
CA GLU A 162 -11.68 -2.59 -4.22
C GLU A 162 -10.22 -2.79 -4.65
N HIS A 163 -9.96 -3.32 -5.84
CA HIS A 163 -8.60 -3.50 -6.34
C HIS A 163 -7.94 -2.19 -6.73
N LEU A 164 -8.71 -1.11 -6.98
CA LEU A 164 -8.15 0.21 -7.24
C LEU A 164 -8.23 1.10 -5.99
N LEU A 165 -7.07 1.54 -5.48
CA LEU A 165 -6.91 2.46 -4.37
C LEU A 165 -6.35 3.79 -4.88
N PHE A 166 -6.76 4.91 -4.26
CA PHE A 166 -6.24 6.23 -4.58
C PHE A 166 -5.31 6.74 -3.49
N ALA A 167 -4.20 7.35 -3.88
CA ALA A 167 -3.22 7.97 -3.00
C ALA A 167 -3.10 9.46 -3.32
N GLY A 168 -3.35 10.32 -2.33
CA GLY A 168 -3.62 11.75 -2.54
C GLY A 168 -2.46 12.58 -3.06
N ALA A 169 -1.21 12.15 -2.79
CA ALA A 169 0.03 12.83 -3.16
C ALA A 169 1.17 11.80 -3.28
N ASN A 170 2.43 12.28 -3.36
CA ASN A 170 3.63 11.45 -3.31
C ASN A 170 4.47 11.77 -2.05
N GLU A 171 5.38 12.74 -2.09
CA GLU A 171 6.29 13.10 -1.00
C GLU A 171 6.13 14.57 -0.55
N PRO A 172 5.00 14.97 0.02
CA PRO A 172 4.73 16.37 0.34
C PRO A 172 5.75 16.93 1.34
N ASN A 173 6.50 17.96 0.95
CA ASN A 173 7.59 18.55 1.73
C ASN A 173 7.10 19.25 2.99
N VAL A 174 7.29 18.62 4.15
CA VAL A 174 6.91 19.15 5.45
C VAL A 174 8.06 19.05 6.43
N GLU A 175 8.42 20.16 7.07
CA GLU A 175 9.51 20.22 8.05
C GLU A 175 9.04 20.50 9.48
N ASN A 176 7.82 21.00 9.66
CA ASN A 176 7.32 21.45 10.97
C ASN A 176 5.81 21.35 11.12
N ALA A 177 5.31 21.69 12.29
CA ALA A 177 3.89 21.60 12.62
C ALA A 177 2.99 22.48 11.74
N THR A 178 3.45 23.66 11.30
CA THR A 178 2.67 24.52 10.40
C THR A 178 2.51 23.87 9.01
N GLY A 179 3.61 23.32 8.45
CA GLY A 179 3.53 22.54 7.21
C GLY A 179 2.63 21.32 7.35
N MET A 180 2.66 20.63 8.51
CA MET A 180 1.75 19.52 8.77
C MET A 180 0.28 19.93 8.82
N GLN A 181 -0.05 21.09 9.38
CA GLN A 181 -1.41 21.63 9.35
C GLN A 181 -1.88 21.91 7.92
N VAL A 182 -1.01 22.49 7.07
CA VAL A 182 -1.32 22.71 5.65
C VAL A 182 -1.51 21.36 4.94
N LEU A 183 -0.61 20.39 5.14
CA LEU A 183 -0.75 19.05 4.55
C LEU A 183 -2.06 18.37 4.95
N GLN A 184 -2.52 18.53 6.19
CA GLN A 184 -3.82 18.01 6.62
C GLN A 184 -4.97 18.58 5.80
N THR A 185 -4.90 19.86 5.38
CA THR A 185 -5.94 20.42 4.50
C THR A 185 -5.91 19.82 3.10
N TYR A 186 -4.72 19.52 2.56
CA TYR A 186 -4.58 18.84 1.26
C TYR A 186 -5.15 17.41 1.28
N HIS A 187 -4.89 16.68 2.37
CA HIS A 187 -5.47 15.36 2.56
C HIS A 187 -6.99 15.40 2.73
N GLN A 188 -7.51 16.38 3.52
CA GLN A 188 -8.95 16.53 3.68
C GLN A 188 -9.62 16.86 2.34
N THR A 189 -9.05 17.77 1.57
CA THR A 189 -9.54 18.14 0.23
C THR A 189 -9.56 16.93 -0.71
N PHE A 190 -8.53 16.09 -0.69
CA PHE A 190 -8.47 14.84 -1.45
C PHE A 190 -9.62 13.89 -1.07
N ILE A 191 -9.81 13.64 0.22
CA ILE A 191 -10.87 12.77 0.73
C ILE A 191 -12.24 13.28 0.30
N ASP A 192 -12.51 14.57 0.53
CA ASP A 192 -13.79 15.19 0.21
C ASP A 192 -14.08 15.15 -1.30
N ALA A 193 -13.06 15.44 -2.14
CA ALA A 193 -13.16 15.36 -3.59
C ALA A 193 -13.53 13.95 -4.07
N VAL A 194 -12.91 12.92 -3.52
CA VAL A 194 -13.22 11.53 -3.89
C VAL A 194 -14.61 11.12 -3.39
N ARG A 195 -14.93 11.37 -2.13
CA ARG A 195 -16.19 10.94 -1.50
C ARG A 195 -17.43 11.51 -2.19
N GLN A 196 -17.40 12.80 -2.60
CA GLN A 196 -18.53 13.44 -3.26
C GLN A 196 -18.89 12.83 -4.62
N THR A 197 -17.97 12.13 -5.29
CA THR A 197 -18.25 11.50 -6.59
C THR A 197 -19.18 10.29 -6.49
N GLY A 198 -19.39 9.75 -5.30
CA GLY A 198 -20.32 8.66 -5.03
C GLY A 198 -19.91 7.31 -5.64
N GLY A 199 -20.87 6.42 -5.87
CA GLY A 199 -20.59 5.07 -6.37
C GLY A 199 -19.64 4.30 -5.45
N ASN A 200 -18.69 3.55 -6.01
CA ASN A 200 -17.69 2.83 -5.24
C ASN A 200 -16.74 3.77 -4.46
N ASN A 201 -16.59 5.01 -4.91
CA ASN A 201 -15.75 6.01 -4.23
C ASN A 201 -16.32 6.43 -2.87
N ALA A 202 -17.60 6.26 -2.63
CA ALA A 202 -18.20 6.51 -1.30
C ALA A 202 -17.55 5.65 -0.20
N SER A 203 -16.97 4.48 -0.56
CA SER A 203 -16.32 3.56 0.39
C SER A 203 -14.96 3.04 -0.06
N ARG A 204 -14.38 3.60 -1.14
CA ARG A 204 -13.04 3.25 -1.63
C ARG A 204 -11.98 3.55 -0.57
N THR A 205 -11.01 2.64 -0.43
CA THR A 205 -9.84 2.89 0.40
C THR A 205 -8.98 3.99 -0.21
N LEU A 206 -8.64 4.99 0.62
CA LEU A 206 -7.80 6.13 0.28
C LEU A 206 -6.50 6.08 1.07
N ILE A 207 -5.42 6.52 0.44
CA ILE A 207 -4.09 6.52 1.03
C ILE A 207 -3.62 7.95 1.18
N ILE A 208 -3.21 8.31 2.40
CA ILE A 208 -2.63 9.61 2.72
C ILE A 208 -1.15 9.46 3.05
N GLN A 209 -0.37 10.47 2.69
CA GLN A 209 1.08 10.45 2.86
C GLN A 209 1.46 11.05 4.21
N GLY A 210 2.44 10.44 4.88
CA GLY A 210 3.14 11.09 5.96
C GLY A 210 3.93 12.32 5.47
N PRO A 211 4.26 13.27 6.36
CA PRO A 211 5.07 14.44 6.02
C PRO A 211 6.43 14.03 5.42
N SER A 212 6.70 14.44 4.19
CA SER A 212 7.83 14.01 3.35
C SER A 212 7.92 12.49 3.16
N THR A 213 6.85 11.75 3.42
CA THR A 213 6.83 10.28 3.58
C THR A 213 7.93 9.72 4.51
N ASP A 214 8.54 10.59 5.30
CA ASP A 214 9.58 10.25 6.27
C ASP A 214 8.98 9.65 7.54
N ILE A 215 9.50 8.50 7.96
CA ILE A 215 8.96 7.74 9.10
C ILE A 215 9.08 8.51 10.42
N GLU A 216 10.22 9.14 10.68
CA GLU A 216 10.42 9.89 11.94
C GLU A 216 9.61 11.18 11.97
N LYS A 217 9.53 11.91 10.86
CA LYS A 217 8.63 13.08 10.73
C LYS A 217 7.17 12.68 10.90
N THR A 218 6.76 11.58 10.26
CA THR A 218 5.40 11.03 10.38
C THR A 218 5.08 10.69 11.83
N ASN A 219 5.97 9.97 12.49
CA ASN A 219 5.80 9.62 13.90
C ASN A 219 5.70 10.87 14.81
N LYS A 220 6.43 11.92 14.50
CA LYS A 220 6.50 13.15 15.31
C LYS A 220 5.36 14.12 15.03
N LEU A 221 5.00 14.33 13.76
CA LEU A 221 4.14 15.43 13.32
C LEU A 221 2.71 14.98 13.03
N MET A 222 2.49 13.75 12.56
CA MET A 222 1.17 13.24 12.20
C MET A 222 0.48 12.56 13.39
N THR A 223 0.00 13.36 14.33
CA THR A 223 -0.64 12.86 15.55
C THR A 223 -2.11 12.51 15.38
N SER A 224 -2.74 12.91 14.27
CA SER A 224 -4.12 12.58 13.88
C SER A 224 -4.21 12.43 12.38
N LEU A 225 -5.18 11.62 11.93
CA LEU A 225 -5.55 11.54 10.53
C LEU A 225 -6.58 12.61 10.18
N PRO A 226 -6.75 12.97 8.88
CA PRO A 226 -7.90 13.74 8.42
C PRO A 226 -9.19 12.96 8.70
N THR A 227 -10.33 13.67 8.66
CA THR A 227 -11.63 13.05 8.87
C THR A 227 -12.15 12.40 7.59
N ASP A 228 -12.81 11.26 7.73
CA ASP A 228 -13.56 10.62 6.64
C ASP A 228 -15.01 10.41 7.08
N ILE A 229 -15.96 10.60 6.16
CA ILE A 229 -17.38 10.35 6.42
C ILE A 229 -17.71 8.87 6.60
N ILE A 230 -16.77 7.99 6.26
CA ILE A 230 -16.86 6.56 6.44
C ILE A 230 -15.63 6.04 7.18
N GLU A 231 -15.85 5.25 8.20
CA GLU A 231 -14.78 4.71 9.05
C GLU A 231 -13.97 3.61 8.33
N ASN A 232 -12.73 3.41 8.77
CA ASN A 232 -11.84 2.31 8.37
C ASN A 232 -11.53 2.27 6.86
N ARG A 233 -11.44 3.44 6.21
CA ARG A 233 -11.16 3.54 4.77
C ARG A 233 -9.85 4.26 4.44
N LEU A 234 -9.05 4.59 5.44
CA LEU A 234 -7.77 5.25 5.24
C LEU A 234 -6.60 4.29 5.48
N MET A 235 -5.57 4.41 4.66
CA MET A 235 -4.23 3.86 4.85
C MET A 235 -3.22 5.00 4.90
N LEU A 236 -2.07 4.74 5.50
CA LEU A 236 -0.93 5.66 5.53
C LEU A 236 0.18 5.17 4.60
N GLU A 237 0.84 6.11 3.94
CA GLU A 237 2.03 5.87 3.12
C GLU A 237 3.26 6.56 3.71
N VAL A 238 4.36 5.79 3.82
CA VAL A 238 5.71 6.27 4.11
C VAL A 238 6.69 5.63 3.13
N HIS A 239 7.88 6.22 2.96
CA HIS A 239 8.95 5.72 2.10
C HIS A 239 10.19 5.35 2.92
N TYR A 240 11.09 4.55 2.35
CA TYR A 240 12.29 4.11 3.05
C TYR A 240 13.53 4.07 2.15
N TYR A 241 14.35 5.10 2.27
CA TYR A 241 15.65 5.23 1.59
C TYR A 241 16.79 5.45 2.59
N THR A 242 16.73 4.71 3.72
CA THR A 242 17.69 4.87 4.82
C THR A 242 18.66 3.70 4.92
N PRO A 243 19.99 3.94 5.01
CA PRO A 243 20.62 5.25 4.93
C PRO A 243 20.75 5.75 3.48
N TYR A 244 20.55 7.03 3.25
CA TYR A 244 20.64 7.65 1.92
C TYR A 244 21.95 7.29 1.19
N GLN A 245 23.05 7.22 1.92
CA GLN A 245 24.38 6.90 1.37
C GLN A 245 24.43 5.51 0.73
N PHE A 246 23.66 4.54 1.23
CA PHE A 246 23.57 3.20 0.65
C PHE A 246 22.50 3.14 -0.44
N CYS A 247 21.33 3.74 -0.16
CA CYS A 247 20.16 3.60 -1.03
C CYS A 247 20.29 4.39 -2.32
N LEU A 248 20.70 5.67 -2.26
CA LEU A 248 20.57 6.60 -3.39
C LEU A 248 21.85 7.39 -3.72
N MET A 249 22.78 7.60 -2.78
CA MET A 249 23.96 8.44 -3.01
C MET A 249 24.88 7.80 -4.04
N GLU A 250 25.18 8.50 -5.14
CA GLU A 250 25.94 7.94 -6.27
C GLU A 250 27.45 8.00 -6.09
N LYS A 251 27.95 9.03 -5.42
CA LYS A 251 29.38 9.29 -5.24
C LYS A 251 29.65 10.00 -3.91
N ASP A 252 30.91 9.91 -3.45
CA ASP A 252 31.39 10.65 -2.29
C ASP A 252 31.18 12.17 -2.44
N ALA A 253 30.81 12.80 -1.34
CA ALA A 253 30.68 14.25 -1.22
C ALA A 253 31.43 14.74 0.02
N ASP A 254 31.62 16.06 0.13
CA ASP A 254 32.38 16.68 1.27
C ASP A 254 31.67 16.40 2.61
N TRP A 255 30.38 16.21 2.62
CA TRP A 255 29.58 15.92 3.82
C TRP A 255 29.49 14.43 4.19
N GLY A 256 29.92 13.50 3.32
CA GLY A 256 29.83 12.08 3.62
C GLY A 256 30.30 11.14 2.51
N LYS A 257 30.53 9.90 2.88
CA LYS A 257 30.92 8.83 1.98
C LYS A 257 29.69 8.04 1.49
N VAL A 258 29.75 7.54 0.25
CA VAL A 258 28.84 6.50 -0.23
C VAL A 258 29.03 5.25 0.60
N PHE A 259 27.96 4.58 0.95
CA PHE A 259 28.03 3.23 1.51
C PHE A 259 27.84 2.21 0.37
N TYR A 260 28.79 1.31 0.25
CA TYR A 260 28.69 0.19 -0.68
C TYR A 260 28.26 -1.10 0.03
N TYR A 261 28.42 -1.15 1.34
CA TYR A 261 28.22 -2.34 2.16
C TYR A 261 27.33 -2.02 3.34
N TRP A 262 26.19 -2.68 3.40
CA TRP A 262 25.16 -2.57 4.44
C TRP A 262 24.90 -3.96 5.04
N GLY A 263 24.63 -4.01 6.33
CA GLY A 263 24.42 -5.23 7.09
C GLY A 263 25.69 -5.72 7.76
N LYS A 264 25.59 -5.99 9.05
CA LYS A 264 26.73 -6.29 9.93
C LYS A 264 27.70 -7.36 9.38
N ASP A 265 27.15 -8.38 8.71
CA ASP A 265 27.96 -9.50 8.18
C ASP A 265 28.45 -9.25 6.75
N TYR A 266 28.11 -8.11 6.17
CA TYR A 266 28.46 -7.71 4.80
C TYR A 266 29.45 -6.56 4.74
N HIS A 267 30.04 -6.14 5.88
CA HIS A 267 31.06 -5.10 5.90
C HIS A 267 32.34 -5.56 5.22
N SER A 268 32.92 -4.68 4.38
CA SER A 268 34.20 -4.91 3.74
C SER A 268 35.36 -4.77 4.76
N LYS A 269 36.33 -5.70 4.68
CA LYS A 269 37.55 -5.64 5.46
C LYS A 269 38.66 -4.83 4.77
N THR A 270 38.52 -4.61 3.46
CA THR A 270 39.53 -3.91 2.62
C THR A 270 39.08 -2.51 2.24
N ASP A 271 37.78 -2.27 2.11
CA ASP A 271 37.20 -0.96 1.79
C ASP A 271 36.32 -0.46 2.94
N VAL A 272 36.94 -0.33 4.11
CA VAL A 272 36.26 -0.01 5.38
C VAL A 272 35.53 1.35 5.33
N ALA A 273 36.05 2.29 4.54
CA ALA A 273 35.50 3.65 4.44
C ALA A 273 34.07 3.70 3.85
N HIS A 274 33.69 2.67 3.10
CA HIS A 274 32.36 2.59 2.44
C HIS A 274 31.42 1.60 3.12
N ASN A 275 31.76 1.10 4.31
CA ASN A 275 30.81 0.36 5.15
C ASN A 275 29.76 1.32 5.72
N ALA A 276 28.51 0.86 5.81
CA ALA A 276 27.49 1.60 6.52
C ALA A 276 27.89 1.78 8.01
N THR A 277 27.68 2.97 8.54
CA THR A 277 27.97 3.31 9.93
C THR A 277 26.69 3.65 10.72
N TRP A 278 25.55 3.66 10.04
CA TRP A 278 24.22 3.89 10.59
C TRP A 278 23.16 3.38 9.61
N GLY A 279 21.89 3.32 10.03
CA GLY A 279 20.77 2.94 9.18
C GLY A 279 20.74 1.44 8.87
N GLU A 280 21.37 0.59 9.68
CA GLU A 280 21.39 -0.86 9.50
C GLU A 280 20.22 -1.54 10.20
N GLU A 281 20.26 -2.86 10.39
CA GLU A 281 19.15 -3.71 10.81
C GLU A 281 18.38 -3.17 12.03
N ARG A 282 19.11 -2.67 13.04
CA ARG A 282 18.50 -2.12 14.24
C ARG A 282 17.67 -0.86 13.96
N ASP A 283 18.11 -0.03 13.02
CA ASP A 283 17.40 1.19 12.66
C ASP A 283 16.16 0.88 11.83
N VAL A 284 16.23 -0.13 10.94
CA VAL A 284 15.05 -0.67 10.23
C VAL A 284 13.98 -1.12 11.23
N GLU A 285 14.35 -1.99 12.18
CA GLU A 285 13.41 -2.51 13.20
C GLU A 285 12.80 -1.36 14.03
N LYS A 286 13.65 -0.38 14.45
CA LYS A 286 13.18 0.79 15.21
C LYS A 286 12.16 1.61 14.44
N LEU A 287 12.44 1.93 13.18
CA LEU A 287 11.58 2.80 12.36
C LEU A 287 10.26 2.12 12.03
N PHE A 288 10.29 0.84 11.65
CA PHE A 288 9.05 0.12 11.34
C PHE A 288 8.20 -0.15 12.59
N ALA A 289 8.83 -0.36 13.75
CA ALA A 289 8.11 -0.44 15.01
C ALA A 289 7.38 0.87 15.38
N MET A 290 7.92 2.06 15.00
CA MET A 290 7.20 3.32 15.17
C MET A 290 5.89 3.34 14.37
N MET A 291 5.92 2.96 13.10
CA MET A 291 4.73 2.90 12.25
C MET A 291 3.73 1.86 12.74
N LYS A 292 4.24 0.70 13.15
CA LYS A 292 3.39 -0.33 13.75
C LYS A 292 2.63 0.21 14.96
N THR A 293 3.34 0.75 15.93
CA THR A 293 2.74 1.22 17.20
C THR A 293 1.78 2.39 16.99
N GLN A 294 2.12 3.33 16.10
CA GLN A 294 1.33 4.54 15.91
C GLN A 294 0.09 4.32 15.04
N PHE A 295 0.15 3.42 14.06
CA PHE A 295 -0.89 3.24 13.04
C PHE A 295 -1.39 1.80 12.94
N VAL A 296 -0.55 0.82 12.65
CA VAL A 296 -0.97 -0.57 12.40
C VAL A 296 -1.72 -1.16 13.58
N ASP A 297 -1.19 -1.01 14.81
CA ASP A 297 -1.83 -1.51 16.04
C ASP A 297 -3.13 -0.78 16.39
N LYS A 298 -3.42 0.33 15.71
CA LYS A 298 -4.69 1.07 15.82
C LYS A 298 -5.67 0.80 14.68
N GLY A 299 -5.36 -0.20 13.84
CA GLY A 299 -6.22 -0.58 12.72
C GLY A 299 -6.05 0.26 11.45
N ILE A 300 -5.01 1.10 11.36
CA ILE A 300 -4.69 1.90 10.19
C ILE A 300 -3.57 1.19 9.43
N PRO A 301 -3.84 0.57 8.26
CA PRO A 301 -2.81 -0.07 7.48
C PRO A 301 -1.76 0.92 6.99
N VAL A 302 -0.52 0.47 6.91
CA VAL A 302 0.61 1.26 6.41
C VAL A 302 1.21 0.60 5.19
N ILE A 303 1.45 1.39 4.14
CA ILE A 303 2.28 0.97 3.01
C ILE A 303 3.65 1.65 3.10
N LEU A 304 4.70 0.91 2.78
CA LEU A 304 6.02 1.43 2.46
C LEU A 304 6.03 1.66 0.94
N GLY A 305 5.49 2.81 0.51
CA GLY A 305 5.18 3.08 -0.89
C GLY A 305 6.39 3.01 -1.81
N GLU A 306 7.59 3.28 -1.26
CA GLU A 306 8.85 3.16 -1.99
C GLU A 306 9.97 2.69 -1.07
N PHE A 307 10.79 1.78 -1.57
CA PHE A 307 12.10 1.45 -1.01
C PHE A 307 13.03 0.92 -2.10
N LEU A 308 14.31 1.18 -1.99
CA LEU A 308 15.34 0.77 -2.95
C LEU A 308 16.74 0.95 -2.35
N ALA A 309 17.69 0.13 -2.78
CA ALA A 309 19.10 0.42 -2.80
C ALA A 309 19.65 0.21 -4.21
N ILE A 310 20.25 1.24 -4.81
CA ILE A 310 20.72 1.18 -6.20
C ILE A 310 21.94 0.25 -6.33
N LYS A 311 22.00 -0.48 -7.45
CA LYS A 311 23.14 -1.31 -7.81
C LYS A 311 24.26 -0.41 -8.34
N ARG A 312 25.46 -0.55 -7.80
CA ARG A 312 26.61 0.23 -8.24
C ARG A 312 27.23 -0.38 -9.49
N SER A 313 27.76 0.47 -10.38
CA SER A 313 28.45 0.05 -11.59
C SER A 313 29.95 0.31 -11.56
N ASN A 314 30.40 1.09 -10.56
CA ASN A 314 31.82 1.53 -10.43
C ASN A 314 32.69 0.59 -9.58
N LEU A 315 32.14 -0.52 -9.10
CA LEU A 315 32.88 -1.55 -8.35
C LEU A 315 33.28 -2.71 -9.26
N SER A 316 34.26 -3.50 -8.83
CA SER A 316 34.71 -4.70 -9.55
C SER A 316 35.22 -5.79 -8.58
N GLY A 317 35.39 -7.02 -9.10
CA GLY A 317 35.91 -8.15 -8.34
C GLY A 317 35.14 -8.42 -7.03
N ASP A 318 35.90 -8.71 -5.96
CA ASP A 318 35.32 -9.04 -4.64
C ASP A 318 34.48 -7.91 -4.05
N ASN A 319 34.82 -6.65 -4.32
CA ASN A 319 34.05 -5.50 -3.86
C ASN A 319 32.69 -5.43 -4.52
N MET A 320 32.58 -5.72 -5.82
CA MET A 320 31.31 -5.81 -6.51
C MET A 320 30.48 -7.01 -5.99
N ALA A 321 31.10 -8.16 -5.81
CA ALA A 321 30.41 -9.35 -5.30
C ALA A 321 29.84 -9.10 -3.89
N LEU A 322 30.61 -8.46 -3.02
CA LEU A 322 30.17 -8.12 -1.66
C LEU A 322 29.05 -7.06 -1.67
N HIS A 323 29.16 -6.03 -2.53
CA HIS A 323 28.11 -5.03 -2.70
C HIS A 323 26.79 -5.67 -3.16
N VAL A 324 26.84 -6.56 -4.16
CA VAL A 324 25.65 -7.25 -4.67
C VAL A 324 25.01 -8.09 -3.56
N ALA A 325 25.79 -8.86 -2.81
CA ALA A 325 25.31 -9.66 -1.68
C ALA A 325 24.69 -8.80 -0.57
N SER A 326 25.36 -7.69 -0.22
CA SER A 326 24.87 -6.70 0.75
C SER A 326 23.54 -6.07 0.31
N ARG A 327 23.44 -5.69 -0.97
CA ARG A 327 22.23 -5.11 -1.55
C ARG A 327 21.06 -6.11 -1.54
N GLN A 328 21.30 -7.37 -1.90
CA GLN A 328 20.29 -8.44 -1.83
C GLN A 328 19.80 -8.65 -0.39
N TYR A 329 20.75 -8.69 0.56
CA TYR A 329 20.43 -8.80 1.98
C TYR A 329 19.59 -7.61 2.48
N PHE A 330 19.95 -6.38 2.10
CA PHE A 330 19.17 -5.17 2.42
C PHE A 330 17.70 -5.32 1.97
N HIS A 331 17.46 -5.66 0.71
CA HIS A 331 16.10 -5.78 0.20
C HIS A 331 15.32 -6.92 0.85
N GLN A 332 15.97 -8.07 1.06
CA GLN A 332 15.37 -9.18 1.80
C GLN A 332 15.00 -8.77 3.23
N TYR A 333 15.89 -8.06 3.92
CA TYR A 333 15.70 -7.64 5.31
C TYR A 333 14.59 -6.60 5.44
N VAL A 334 14.62 -5.56 4.59
CA VAL A 334 13.60 -4.49 4.58
C VAL A 334 12.22 -5.07 4.32
N VAL A 335 12.07 -5.93 3.30
CA VAL A 335 10.79 -6.58 2.99
C VAL A 335 10.33 -7.43 4.16
N GLY A 336 11.20 -8.28 4.69
CA GLY A 336 10.87 -9.15 5.81
C GLY A 336 10.47 -8.37 7.06
N SER A 337 11.24 -7.33 7.41
CA SER A 337 10.92 -6.48 8.55
C SER A 337 9.62 -5.68 8.35
N ALA A 338 9.37 -5.14 7.14
CA ALA A 338 8.12 -4.43 6.84
C ALA A 338 6.90 -5.34 7.10
N ILE A 339 6.89 -6.53 6.51
CA ILE A 339 5.77 -7.48 6.65
C ILE A 339 5.61 -7.93 8.12
N LYS A 340 6.71 -8.18 8.82
CA LYS A 340 6.70 -8.50 10.27
C LYS A 340 6.01 -7.42 11.11
N HIS A 341 6.14 -6.16 10.69
CA HIS A 341 5.50 -5.02 11.35
C HIS A 341 4.12 -4.67 10.79
N GLY A 342 3.57 -5.48 9.86
CA GLY A 342 2.27 -5.25 9.26
C GLY A 342 2.26 -4.11 8.23
N ILE A 343 3.42 -3.81 7.64
CA ILE A 343 3.63 -2.78 6.63
C ILE A 343 3.76 -3.47 5.27
N ILE A 344 3.09 -2.96 4.24
CA ILE A 344 3.11 -3.51 2.88
C ILE A 344 4.21 -2.81 2.06
N PRO A 345 5.33 -3.49 1.71
CA PRO A 345 6.44 -2.86 1.02
C PRO A 345 6.27 -2.85 -0.49
N TYR A 346 6.63 -1.72 -1.15
CA TYR A 346 6.63 -1.55 -2.60
C TYR A 346 8.03 -1.20 -3.10
N TYR A 347 8.62 -2.12 -3.85
CA TYR A 347 9.94 -1.91 -4.46
C TYR A 347 9.87 -0.83 -5.55
N TRP A 348 10.80 0.15 -5.52
CA TRP A 348 10.91 1.19 -6.54
C TRP A 348 11.76 0.73 -7.71
N ASP A 349 11.15 0.58 -8.89
CA ASP A 349 11.77 0.08 -10.12
C ASP A 349 11.67 1.15 -11.22
N THR A 350 12.81 1.67 -11.68
CA THR A 350 12.88 2.68 -12.75
C THR A 350 13.10 2.09 -14.13
N GLY A 351 13.27 0.76 -14.24
CA GLY A 351 13.53 0.07 -15.51
C GLY A 351 14.98 0.11 -15.97
N ASP A 352 15.87 0.80 -15.24
CA ASP A 352 17.29 0.92 -15.57
C ASP A 352 18.18 -0.11 -14.85
N TYR A 353 19.49 -0.07 -15.14
CA TYR A 353 20.46 -1.01 -14.56
C TYR A 353 20.60 -0.87 -13.03
N GLY A 354 20.37 0.31 -12.48
CA GLY A 354 20.56 0.60 -11.04
C GLY A 354 19.46 0.05 -10.15
N SER A 355 18.22 0.05 -10.65
CA SER A 355 17.03 -0.30 -9.89
C SER A 355 16.11 -1.30 -10.57
N GLY A 356 16.20 -1.46 -11.91
CA GLY A 356 15.32 -2.30 -12.69
C GLY A 356 15.41 -3.78 -12.33
N LEU A 357 14.28 -4.40 -12.02
CA LEU A 357 14.14 -5.85 -11.89
C LEU A 357 13.79 -6.49 -13.22
N PHE A 358 13.15 -5.74 -14.12
CA PHE A 358 12.62 -6.20 -15.39
C PHE A 358 13.06 -5.33 -16.56
N ASN A 359 13.32 -5.96 -17.69
CA ASN A 359 13.43 -5.28 -18.98
C ASN A 359 12.02 -4.82 -19.41
N ARG A 360 11.83 -3.51 -19.53
CA ARG A 360 10.52 -2.90 -19.84
C ARG A 360 9.98 -3.25 -21.23
N HIS A 361 10.86 -3.64 -22.19
CA HIS A 361 10.44 -4.01 -23.55
C HIS A 361 9.88 -5.42 -23.68
N ASN A 362 10.35 -6.36 -22.83
CA ASN A 362 10.02 -7.78 -23.02
C ASN A 362 9.63 -8.54 -21.75
N GLY A 363 9.69 -7.88 -20.58
CA GLY A 363 9.35 -8.48 -19.29
C GLY A 363 10.38 -9.48 -18.73
N SER A 364 11.54 -9.64 -19.36
CA SER A 364 12.58 -10.53 -18.83
C SER A 364 13.20 -9.96 -17.54
N LYS A 365 13.55 -10.86 -16.62
CA LYS A 365 14.17 -10.48 -15.34
C LYS A 365 15.63 -10.10 -15.55
N ILE A 366 16.00 -8.83 -15.29
CA ILE A 366 17.37 -8.33 -15.47
C ILE A 366 18.18 -8.36 -14.16
N ASP A 367 17.53 -8.34 -13.01
CA ASP A 367 18.17 -8.51 -11.70
C ASP A 367 17.45 -9.62 -10.89
N LYS A 368 17.57 -10.85 -11.43
CA LYS A 368 16.84 -12.02 -10.90
C LYS A 368 17.20 -12.30 -9.44
N ASP A 369 18.47 -12.23 -9.07
CA ASP A 369 18.92 -12.57 -7.72
C ASP A 369 18.39 -11.58 -6.69
N ASN A 370 18.28 -10.30 -7.06
CA ASN A 370 17.67 -9.29 -6.21
C ASN A 370 16.14 -9.46 -6.11
N LEU A 371 15.48 -9.81 -7.20
CA LEU A 371 14.07 -10.18 -7.20
C LEU A 371 13.82 -11.38 -6.28
N ASP A 372 14.65 -12.41 -6.36
CA ASP A 372 14.56 -13.59 -5.51
C ASP A 372 14.76 -13.23 -4.03
N ALA A 373 15.67 -12.30 -3.71
CA ALA A 373 15.89 -11.79 -2.35
C ALA A 373 14.66 -11.05 -1.80
N ILE A 374 14.03 -10.18 -2.60
CA ILE A 374 12.78 -9.50 -2.27
C ILE A 374 11.68 -10.52 -1.96
N MET A 375 11.47 -11.50 -2.85
CA MET A 375 10.45 -12.53 -2.69
C MET A 375 10.76 -13.47 -1.51
N GLN A 376 12.04 -13.70 -1.21
CA GLN A 376 12.45 -14.46 -0.02
C GLN A 376 12.12 -13.72 1.27
N GLY A 377 12.35 -12.39 1.31
CA GLY A 377 11.92 -11.53 2.42
C GLY A 377 10.41 -11.65 2.67
N ALA A 378 9.60 -11.64 1.62
CA ALA A 378 8.16 -11.82 1.71
C ALA A 378 7.74 -13.19 2.25
N LYS A 379 8.42 -14.27 1.82
CA LYS A 379 8.11 -15.65 2.24
C LYS A 379 8.49 -15.95 3.68
N ASN A 380 9.62 -15.42 4.15
CA ASN A 380 10.15 -15.74 5.48
C ASN A 380 9.30 -15.16 6.63
N GLN A 381 8.35 -14.28 6.32
CA GLN A 381 7.52 -13.58 7.29
C GLN A 381 6.03 -13.99 7.25
N VAL A 382 5.65 -15.04 6.51
CA VAL A 382 4.30 -15.60 6.60
C VAL A 382 4.18 -16.42 7.90
N SER A 383 4.41 -15.75 9.03
CA SER A 383 3.80 -16.07 10.31
C SER A 383 2.59 -15.15 10.41
N THR A 384 1.42 -15.64 10.08
CA THR A 384 0.20 -14.85 10.23
C THR A 384 -0.03 -14.64 11.71
N VAL A 385 0.33 -13.48 12.23
CA VAL A 385 -0.11 -13.03 13.55
C VAL A 385 -1.50 -12.42 13.33
N ILE A 386 -2.53 -13.19 13.62
CA ILE A 386 -3.90 -12.67 13.64
C ILE A 386 -4.11 -12.12 15.04
N HIS A 387 -4.16 -10.79 15.17
CA HIS A 387 -4.53 -10.13 16.42
C HIS A 387 -6.06 -10.14 16.55
N TYR A 388 -6.59 -11.12 17.28
CA TYR A 388 -7.86 -10.92 17.96
C TYR A 388 -7.56 -10.27 19.30
N LYS A 389 -8.43 -9.35 19.75
CA LYS A 389 -8.34 -8.70 21.08
C LYS A 389 -7.90 -9.75 22.13
N ASN A 390 -6.68 -9.62 22.65
CA ASN A 390 -6.07 -10.42 23.70
C ASN A 390 -5.56 -11.84 23.35
N ILE A 391 -5.48 -12.27 22.08
CA ILE A 391 -4.86 -13.54 21.71
C ILE A 391 -3.73 -13.29 20.72
N GLU A 392 -2.49 -13.56 21.14
CA GLU A 392 -1.34 -13.61 20.24
C GLU A 392 -1.03 -15.06 19.89
N ALA A 393 -1.01 -15.39 18.59
CA ALA A 393 -0.68 -16.72 18.13
C ALA A 393 0.35 -16.66 17.00
N SER A 394 1.38 -17.48 17.09
CA SER A 394 2.39 -17.62 16.04
C SER A 394 2.61 -19.10 15.75
N TYR A 395 2.95 -19.42 14.50
CA TYR A 395 3.20 -20.80 14.12
C TYR A 395 4.43 -20.92 13.21
N PHE A 396 5.21 -21.97 13.42
CA PHE A 396 6.49 -22.21 12.75
C PHE A 396 6.81 -23.72 12.71
N PRO A 397 7.44 -24.22 11.63
CA PRO A 397 7.67 -23.56 10.34
C PRO A 397 6.40 -23.43 9.49
N ASN A 398 6.36 -22.45 8.58
CA ASN A 398 5.32 -22.34 7.58
C ASN A 398 5.94 -21.82 6.26
N PRO A 399 5.90 -22.57 5.15
CA PRO A 399 5.32 -23.91 5.06
C PRO A 399 6.05 -24.97 5.90
N PHE A 400 5.36 -26.06 6.25
CA PHE A 400 5.94 -27.17 6.98
C PHE A 400 5.95 -28.46 6.14
N THR A 401 6.92 -29.35 6.38
CA THR A 401 7.08 -30.63 5.68
C THR A 401 6.68 -31.83 6.51
N SER A 402 6.64 -31.70 7.84
CA SER A 402 6.26 -32.75 8.75
C SER A 402 5.32 -32.23 9.84
N THR A 403 5.76 -31.29 10.67
CA THR A 403 4.97 -30.73 11.76
C THR A 403 5.12 -29.22 11.82
N VAL A 404 4.13 -28.55 12.39
CA VAL A 404 4.12 -27.12 12.69
C VAL A 404 3.92 -26.95 14.20
N THR A 405 4.61 -25.98 14.78
CA THR A 405 4.43 -25.57 16.17
C THR A 405 3.58 -24.29 16.20
N LEU A 406 2.44 -24.34 16.88
CA LEU A 406 1.61 -23.20 17.19
C LEU A 406 1.94 -22.73 18.61
N ASN A 407 2.40 -21.47 18.74
CA ASN A 407 2.58 -20.81 20.02
C ASN A 407 1.43 -19.84 20.23
N ILE A 408 0.83 -19.88 21.43
CA ILE A 408 -0.29 -19.02 21.80
C ILE A 408 0.11 -18.26 23.06
N ASP A 409 0.08 -16.93 22.98
CA ASP A 409 0.25 -16.04 24.13
C ASP A 409 -1.04 -15.25 24.35
N THR A 410 -1.75 -15.59 25.42
CA THR A 410 -3.04 -14.98 25.76
C THR A 410 -3.32 -15.13 27.24
N PRO A 411 -3.92 -14.14 27.89
CA PRO A 411 -4.50 -14.29 29.22
C PRO A 411 -5.83 -15.07 29.22
N GLU A 412 -6.44 -15.26 28.03
CA GLU A 412 -7.74 -15.91 27.88
C GLU A 412 -7.62 -17.43 28.01
N LYS A 413 -8.68 -18.07 28.51
CA LYS A 413 -8.76 -19.53 28.54
C LYS A 413 -9.20 -20.04 27.16
N ILE A 414 -8.37 -20.83 26.52
CA ILE A 414 -8.66 -21.45 25.23
C ILE A 414 -9.54 -22.68 25.43
N ASP A 415 -10.69 -22.71 24.76
CA ASP A 415 -11.61 -23.86 24.80
C ASP A 415 -11.23 -24.93 23.80
N SER A 416 -10.95 -24.53 22.58
CA SER A 416 -10.57 -25.46 21.51
C SER A 416 -9.78 -24.80 20.40
N ILE A 417 -9.01 -25.62 19.69
CA ILE A 417 -8.35 -25.28 18.43
C ILE A 417 -8.86 -26.24 17.38
N VAL A 418 -9.36 -25.70 16.28
CA VAL A 418 -9.92 -26.47 15.16
C VAL A 418 -9.05 -26.25 13.93
N ILE A 419 -8.62 -27.33 13.29
CA ILE A 419 -7.80 -27.31 12.10
C ILE A 419 -8.61 -27.94 10.96
N SER A 420 -8.80 -27.21 9.88
CA SER A 420 -9.52 -27.68 8.68
C SER A 420 -8.66 -27.49 7.43
N ASP A 421 -8.89 -28.31 6.41
CA ASP A 421 -8.30 -28.10 5.09
C ASP A 421 -8.99 -26.92 4.34
N SER A 422 -8.48 -26.61 3.14
CA SER A 422 -9.01 -25.51 2.30
C SER A 422 -10.47 -25.71 1.85
N SER A 423 -11.03 -26.91 1.98
CA SER A 423 -12.46 -27.19 1.70
C SER A 423 -13.34 -27.01 2.94
N GLY A 424 -12.76 -26.69 4.10
CA GLY A 424 -13.45 -26.60 5.39
C GLY A 424 -13.64 -27.93 6.10
N LYS A 425 -13.07 -29.02 5.57
CA LYS A 425 -13.15 -30.33 6.20
C LYS A 425 -12.25 -30.37 7.44
N LEU A 426 -12.82 -30.76 8.59
CA LEU A 426 -12.09 -30.92 9.83
C LEU A 426 -10.96 -31.93 9.68
N THR A 427 -9.73 -31.53 9.99
CA THR A 427 -8.53 -32.36 9.97
C THR A 427 -8.11 -32.74 11.36
N GLU A 428 -8.11 -31.81 12.31
CA GLU A 428 -7.76 -32.04 13.71
C GLU A 428 -8.52 -31.07 14.62
N LYS A 429 -8.83 -31.55 15.85
CA LYS A 429 -9.41 -30.71 16.91
C LYS A 429 -8.72 -30.99 18.24
N ILE A 430 -8.19 -29.91 18.84
CA ILE A 430 -7.51 -29.94 20.14
C ILE A 430 -8.41 -29.22 21.15
N ILE A 431 -8.70 -29.82 22.30
CA ILE A 431 -9.67 -29.30 23.28
C ILE A 431 -9.11 -29.21 24.68
N GLY A 432 -9.57 -28.22 25.43
CA GLY A 432 -9.46 -28.06 26.87
C GLY A 432 -8.05 -28.26 27.43
N ASN A 433 -7.86 -29.27 28.29
CA ASN A 433 -6.62 -29.51 29.00
C ASN A 433 -5.43 -30.00 28.13
N GLN A 434 -5.65 -30.27 26.85
CA GLN A 434 -4.58 -30.56 25.88
C GLN A 434 -3.88 -29.31 25.38
N ILE A 435 -4.48 -28.11 25.59
CA ILE A 435 -4.00 -26.83 25.07
C ILE A 435 -2.92 -26.29 25.99
N LYS A 436 -1.70 -26.19 25.45
CA LYS A 436 -0.52 -25.60 26.08
C LYS A 436 -0.13 -24.31 25.34
N LYS A 437 0.77 -23.53 25.94
CA LYS A 437 1.36 -22.36 25.26
C LYS A 437 2.03 -22.69 23.93
N SER A 438 2.45 -23.94 23.73
CA SER A 438 3.04 -24.42 22.49
C SER A 438 2.44 -25.80 22.16
N ILE A 439 1.92 -25.94 20.95
CA ILE A 439 1.24 -27.14 20.46
C ILE A 439 1.86 -27.52 19.11
N ILE A 440 2.12 -28.81 18.93
CA ILE A 440 2.69 -29.36 17.70
C ILE A 440 1.63 -30.24 17.03
N PHE A 441 1.38 -29.99 15.74
CA PHE A 441 0.44 -30.73 14.90
C PHE A 441 0.94 -30.88 13.46
N GLY A 442 0.18 -31.55 12.60
CA GLY A 442 0.47 -31.66 11.16
C GLY A 442 1.19 -32.95 10.73
N GLY A 443 1.66 -33.80 11.64
CA GLY A 443 2.46 -34.99 11.31
C GLY A 443 1.78 -35.98 10.36
N SER A 444 0.45 -35.95 10.24
CA SER A 444 -0.35 -36.81 9.36
C SER A 444 -1.06 -36.03 8.22
N PHE A 445 -0.78 -34.74 8.07
CA PHE A 445 -1.48 -33.92 7.11
C PHE A 445 -0.98 -34.19 5.69
N THR A 446 -1.89 -34.20 4.72
CA THR A 446 -1.54 -34.23 3.30
C THR A 446 -1.04 -32.85 2.84
N PRO A 447 -0.24 -32.76 1.76
CA PRO A 447 0.13 -31.45 1.21
C PRO A 447 -1.10 -30.60 0.90
N GLY A 448 -1.14 -29.37 1.44
CA GLY A 448 -2.29 -28.49 1.26
C GLY A 448 -2.22 -27.24 2.13
N ILE A 449 -3.27 -26.44 2.05
CA ILE A 449 -3.50 -25.26 2.90
C ILE A 449 -4.45 -25.66 4.03
N TYR A 450 -4.12 -25.24 5.24
CA TYR A 450 -4.91 -25.52 6.43
C TYR A 450 -5.27 -24.23 7.16
N LEU A 451 -6.51 -24.14 7.63
CA LEU A 451 -7.01 -23.08 8.47
C LEU A 451 -6.99 -23.53 9.93
N VAL A 452 -6.39 -22.71 10.79
CA VAL A 452 -6.37 -22.92 12.24
C VAL A 452 -7.27 -21.89 12.90
N GLN A 453 -8.29 -22.33 13.62
CA GLN A 453 -9.23 -21.50 14.37
C GLN A 453 -9.05 -21.74 15.87
N ILE A 454 -8.86 -20.67 16.64
CA ILE A 454 -8.71 -20.71 18.10
C ILE A 454 -9.99 -20.16 18.72
N PHE A 455 -10.63 -20.95 19.58
CA PHE A 455 -11.82 -20.56 20.33
C PHE A 455 -11.46 -20.37 21.80
N ALA A 456 -11.73 -19.18 22.33
CA ALA A 456 -11.49 -18.82 23.71
C ALA A 456 -12.80 -18.49 24.43
N GLU A 457 -12.86 -18.71 25.74
CA GLU A 457 -13.99 -18.27 26.57
C GLU A 457 -14.05 -16.74 26.59
N ASN A 458 -15.21 -16.20 26.26
CA ASN A 458 -15.47 -14.77 26.34
C ASN A 458 -15.67 -14.41 27.83
N THR A 459 -14.68 -13.83 28.48
CA THR A 459 -14.74 -13.37 29.88
C THR A 459 -15.15 -11.88 29.95
N GLU A 460 -16.10 -11.43 29.14
CA GLU A 460 -16.77 -10.17 29.40
C GLU A 460 -17.72 -10.34 30.59
N LYS A 461 -17.30 -9.80 31.76
CA LYS A 461 -18.15 -9.48 32.91
C LYS A 461 -18.39 -7.98 32.94
#